data_a037a2cd4f1989f3411da6017770f3c0
#
_entry.id   a037a2cd4f1989f3411da6017770f3c0
#
_cell.length_a   1.000
_cell.length_b   1.000
_cell.length_c   1.000
_cell.angle_alpha   90.00
_cell.angle_beta   90.00
_cell.angle_gamma   90.00
#
_symmetry.space_group_name_H-M   'P 1'
#
loop_
_entity.id
_entity.type
_entity.pdbx_description
1 polymer ?
#
loop_
_entity_poly.entity_id
_entity_poly.type
_entity_poly.pdbx_seq_one_letter_code
_entity_poly.pdbx_strand_id
1 'polypeptide(L)'
;MKTVIVFFSKFGNTKRVAQAVAETMKELGDARVIGIDELAAPGFEGVDLVVMGSPTHAFSLPEAVRTLLTALPPGILAGKSVAAFDTSVRMWPFRLMTAAPKLLRQLRRLGGRPVVRPQTFCVQTRNPQKTGEVDLLLAGQIERAREWAGKIVKRLKT
;
A
#
# COMPACT_ATOMS: atom_id res chain seq x y z
N MET A 1 -9.24 16.62 3.26
CA MET A 1 -8.80 15.61 2.27
C MET A 1 -9.28 14.25 2.73
N LYS A 2 -9.84 13.45 1.84
CA LYS A 2 -10.28 12.07 2.14
C LYS A 2 -9.27 11.07 1.60
N THR A 3 -8.72 10.25 2.48
CA THR A 3 -7.72 9.24 2.14
C THR A 3 -8.28 7.83 2.34
N VAL A 4 -8.03 6.94 1.41
CA VAL A 4 -8.27 5.51 1.59
C VAL A 4 -6.95 4.74 1.45
N ILE A 5 -6.68 3.88 2.42
CA ILE A 5 -5.56 2.95 2.40
C ILE A 5 -6.13 1.56 2.14
N VAL A 6 -5.90 1.04 0.94
CA VAL A 6 -6.33 -0.29 0.52
C VAL A 6 -5.19 -1.27 0.72
N PHE A 7 -5.43 -2.39 1.35
CA PHE A 7 -4.38 -3.39 1.57
C PHE A 7 -4.84 -4.81 1.27
N PHE A 8 -3.90 -5.64 0.86
CA PHE A 8 -3.97 -7.09 0.94
C PHE A 8 -2.95 -7.59 1.96
N SER A 9 -3.35 -8.51 2.83
CA SER A 9 -2.46 -9.05 3.87
C SER A 9 -2.78 -10.50 4.17
N LYS A 10 -1.78 -11.37 4.04
CA LYS A 10 -1.91 -12.80 4.36
C LYS A 10 -1.69 -13.08 5.85
N PHE A 11 -0.72 -12.41 6.46
CA PHE A 11 -0.28 -12.65 7.84
C PHE A 11 -0.41 -11.43 8.75
N GLY A 12 -1.05 -10.37 8.30
CA GLY A 12 -1.30 -9.15 9.07
C GLY A 12 -0.20 -8.08 8.97
N ASN A 13 0.96 -8.34 8.38
CA ASN A 13 2.07 -7.38 8.35
C ASN A 13 1.78 -6.17 7.46
N THR A 14 1.25 -6.38 6.25
CA THR A 14 0.82 -5.30 5.36
C THR A 14 -0.30 -4.47 5.99
N LYS A 15 -1.25 -5.12 6.69
CA LYS A 15 -2.31 -4.45 7.45
C LYS A 15 -1.75 -3.51 8.52
N ARG A 16 -0.77 -3.97 9.30
CA ARG A 16 -0.12 -3.15 10.34
C ARG A 16 0.57 -1.91 9.75
N VAL A 17 1.26 -2.07 8.63
CA VAL A 17 1.84 -0.93 7.90
C VAL A 17 0.75 0.01 7.41
N ALA A 18 -0.33 -0.50 6.83
CA ALA A 18 -1.48 0.30 6.39
C ALA A 18 -2.09 1.13 7.52
N GLN A 19 -2.24 0.53 8.71
CA GLN A 19 -2.73 1.22 9.90
C GLN A 19 -1.81 2.35 10.34
N ALA A 20 -0.49 2.12 10.40
CA ALA A 20 0.48 3.15 10.74
C ALA A 20 0.50 4.32 9.74
N VAL A 21 0.35 4.01 8.45
CA VAL A 21 0.19 5.03 7.40
C VAL A 21 -1.08 5.83 7.62
N ALA A 22 -2.22 5.18 7.90
CA ALA A 22 -3.50 5.85 8.11
C ALA A 22 -3.47 6.81 9.31
N GLU A 23 -2.83 6.42 10.41
CA GLU A 23 -2.66 7.29 11.57
C GLU A 23 -2.00 8.62 11.20
N THR A 24 -0.94 8.57 10.40
CA THR A 24 -0.25 9.77 9.93
C THR A 24 -1.09 10.56 8.91
N MET A 25 -1.87 9.87 8.05
CA MET A 25 -2.73 10.54 7.07
C MET A 25 -3.86 11.36 7.70
N LYS A 26 -4.25 11.09 8.95
CA LYS A 26 -5.24 11.90 9.68
C LYS A 26 -4.85 13.38 9.79
N GLU A 27 -3.57 13.70 9.65
CA GLU A 27 -3.10 15.09 9.55
C GLU A 27 -3.63 15.84 8.30
N LEU A 28 -4.05 15.12 7.27
CA LEU A 28 -4.64 15.67 6.04
C LEU A 28 -6.18 15.72 6.09
N GLY A 29 -6.79 15.02 7.05
CA GLY A 29 -8.24 14.91 7.22
C GLY A 29 -8.67 13.47 7.47
N ASP A 30 -9.76 13.03 6.83
CA ASP A 30 -10.31 11.69 7.02
C ASP A 30 -9.43 10.62 6.35
N ALA A 31 -9.09 9.57 7.11
CA ALA A 31 -8.29 8.45 6.62
C ALA A 31 -8.88 7.11 7.10
N ARG A 32 -9.20 6.24 6.16
CA ARG A 32 -9.73 4.90 6.45
C ARG A 32 -8.86 3.80 5.85
N VAL A 33 -8.83 2.66 6.52
CA VAL A 33 -8.10 1.46 6.09
C VAL A 33 -9.12 0.39 5.72
N ILE A 34 -9.01 -0.18 4.53
CA ILE A 34 -9.89 -1.23 4.04
C ILE A 34 -9.09 -2.37 3.39
N GLY A 35 -9.53 -3.60 3.61
CA GLY A 35 -9.02 -4.75 2.86
C GLY A 35 -9.50 -4.73 1.41
N ILE A 36 -8.78 -5.42 0.51
CA ILE A 36 -9.22 -5.53 -0.90
C ILE A 36 -10.60 -6.18 -1.02
N ASP A 37 -10.95 -7.08 -0.11
CA ASP A 37 -12.25 -7.78 -0.09
C ASP A 37 -13.41 -6.87 0.32
N GLU A 38 -13.11 -5.75 1.00
CA GLU A 38 -14.08 -4.75 1.45
C GLU A 38 -14.26 -3.62 0.42
N LEU A 39 -13.43 -3.60 -0.63
CA LEU A 39 -13.48 -2.57 -1.66
C LEU A 39 -14.67 -2.81 -2.59
N ALA A 40 -15.80 -2.15 -2.29
CA ALA A 40 -16.94 -2.14 -3.19
C ALA A 40 -16.67 -1.25 -4.41
N ALA A 41 -17.06 -1.69 -5.62
CA ALA A 41 -17.05 -0.82 -6.79
C ALA A 41 -18.22 0.19 -6.70
N PRO A 42 -17.99 1.47 -6.99
CA PRO A 42 -16.79 2.18 -7.45
C PRO A 42 -15.92 2.82 -6.35
N GLY A 43 -15.54 2.10 -5.35
CA GLY A 43 -14.79 2.34 -4.10
C GLY A 43 -13.95 3.62 -3.87
N PHE A 44 -13.74 4.46 -4.88
CA PHE A 44 -12.89 5.66 -4.78
C PHE A 44 -13.65 6.97 -5.00
N GLU A 45 -14.99 6.94 -5.00
CA GLU A 45 -15.76 8.16 -5.16
C GLU A 45 -15.56 9.11 -3.97
N GLY A 46 -15.32 10.38 -4.26
CA GLY A 46 -15.04 11.40 -3.24
C GLY A 46 -13.71 11.25 -2.50
N VAL A 47 -12.83 10.33 -2.93
CA VAL A 47 -11.49 10.12 -2.36
C VAL A 47 -10.48 11.00 -3.11
N ASP A 48 -9.59 11.66 -2.37
CA ASP A 48 -8.54 12.53 -2.91
C ASP A 48 -7.18 11.80 -3.02
N LEU A 49 -6.92 10.90 -2.08
CA LEU A 49 -5.68 10.12 -2.01
C LEU A 49 -5.98 8.63 -1.83
N VAL A 50 -5.41 7.82 -2.72
CA VAL A 50 -5.43 6.35 -2.61
C VAL A 50 -4.03 5.85 -2.32
N VAL A 51 -3.85 5.22 -1.16
CA VAL A 51 -2.61 4.49 -0.82
C VAL A 51 -2.90 3.00 -0.92
N MET A 52 -2.05 2.26 -1.63
CA MET A 52 -2.26 0.83 -1.79
C MET A 52 -1.08 0.02 -1.30
N GLY A 53 -1.35 -1.03 -0.51
CA GLY A 53 -0.36 -1.90 0.08
C GLY A 53 -0.56 -3.37 -0.25
N SER A 54 0.54 -4.09 -0.52
CA SER A 54 0.54 -5.50 -0.87
C SER A 54 1.78 -6.20 -0.34
N PRO A 55 1.72 -7.48 0.04
CA PRO A 55 2.95 -8.26 0.17
C PRO A 55 3.56 -8.55 -1.21
N THR A 56 4.86 -8.79 -1.24
CA THR A 56 5.55 -9.33 -2.42
C THR A 56 5.49 -10.86 -2.41
N HIS A 57 4.93 -11.43 -3.47
CA HIS A 57 4.91 -12.88 -3.71
C HIS A 57 5.74 -13.21 -4.96
N ALA A 58 6.76 -14.06 -4.81
CA ALA A 58 7.60 -14.50 -5.93
C ALA A 58 8.01 -13.32 -6.85
N PHE A 59 8.55 -12.25 -6.28
CA PHE A 59 8.95 -11.02 -6.98
C PHE A 59 7.81 -10.28 -7.67
N SER A 60 6.55 -10.52 -7.30
CA SER A 60 5.38 -9.96 -7.97
C SER A 60 4.25 -9.61 -7.01
N LEU A 61 3.17 -9.08 -7.58
CA LEU A 61 1.90 -8.89 -6.89
C LEU A 61 1.20 -10.24 -6.69
N PRO A 62 0.55 -10.46 -5.54
CA PRO A 62 -0.36 -11.58 -5.34
C PRO A 62 -1.47 -11.60 -6.39
N GLU A 63 -1.97 -12.79 -6.70
CA GLU A 63 -3.05 -12.97 -7.68
C GLU A 63 -4.31 -12.16 -7.32
N ALA A 64 -4.72 -12.17 -6.05
CA ALA A 64 -5.87 -11.39 -5.58
C ALA A 64 -5.74 -9.89 -5.89
N VAL A 65 -4.55 -9.33 -5.71
CA VAL A 65 -4.27 -7.91 -6.02
C VAL A 65 -4.30 -7.66 -7.52
N ARG A 66 -3.73 -8.57 -8.32
CA ARG A 66 -3.77 -8.46 -9.80
C ARG A 66 -5.20 -8.53 -10.33
N THR A 67 -5.99 -9.46 -9.81
CA THR A 67 -7.42 -9.61 -10.17
C THR A 67 -8.20 -8.33 -9.87
N LEU A 68 -8.03 -7.77 -8.67
CA LEU A 68 -8.67 -6.49 -8.32
C LEU A 68 -8.28 -5.38 -9.29
N LEU A 69 -6.96 -5.17 -9.51
CA LEU A 69 -6.48 -4.09 -10.36
C LEU A 69 -6.96 -4.21 -11.82
N THR A 70 -7.10 -5.44 -12.31
CA THR A 70 -7.62 -5.71 -13.66
C THR A 70 -9.13 -5.46 -13.76
N ALA A 71 -9.87 -5.69 -12.68
CA ALA A 71 -11.32 -5.47 -12.63
C ALA A 71 -11.70 -3.99 -12.48
N LEU A 72 -10.78 -3.13 -12.04
CA LEU A 72 -11.05 -1.70 -11.90
C LEU A 72 -11.20 -1.02 -13.27
N PRO A 73 -12.22 -0.15 -13.45
CA PRO A 73 -12.41 0.56 -14.70
C PRO A 73 -11.21 1.46 -15.04
N PRO A 74 -10.84 1.58 -16.32
CA PRO A 74 -9.83 2.54 -16.76
C PRO A 74 -10.20 3.96 -16.31
N GLY A 75 -9.21 4.69 -15.79
CA GLY A 75 -9.43 6.09 -15.35
C GLY A 75 -10.12 6.24 -14.00
N ILE A 76 -10.43 5.15 -13.27
CA ILE A 76 -11.08 5.21 -11.96
C ILE A 76 -10.33 6.10 -10.94
N LEU A 77 -9.02 6.26 -11.11
CA LEU A 77 -8.17 7.09 -10.28
C LEU A 77 -7.82 8.44 -10.92
N ALA A 78 -8.50 8.82 -12.01
CA ALA A 78 -8.25 10.11 -12.65
C ALA A 78 -8.46 11.28 -11.67
N GLY A 79 -7.50 12.20 -11.65
CA GLY A 79 -7.50 13.35 -10.75
C GLY A 79 -7.10 13.05 -9.28
N LYS A 80 -6.92 11.80 -8.92
CA LYS A 80 -6.55 11.39 -7.55
C LYS A 80 -5.04 11.27 -7.37
N SER A 81 -4.57 11.62 -6.18
CA SER A 81 -3.20 11.32 -5.75
C SER A 81 -3.08 9.83 -5.41
N VAL A 82 -1.92 9.23 -5.71
CA VAL A 82 -1.69 7.82 -5.38
C VAL A 82 -0.31 7.59 -4.78
N ALA A 83 -0.22 6.59 -3.90
CA ALA A 83 1.03 6.07 -3.36
C ALA A 83 0.94 4.55 -3.20
N ALA A 84 2.08 3.86 -3.20
CA ALA A 84 2.12 2.41 -3.06
C ALA A 84 3.24 1.97 -2.12
N PHE A 85 2.98 0.91 -1.36
CA PHE A 85 3.97 0.24 -0.53
C PHE A 85 3.83 -1.28 -0.61
N ASP A 86 4.86 -1.97 -0.18
CA ASP A 86 4.79 -3.40 0.02
C ASP A 86 5.46 -3.85 1.32
N THR A 87 5.18 -5.09 1.69
CA THR A 87 5.94 -5.83 2.69
C THR A 87 6.68 -6.98 1.99
N SER A 88 7.98 -7.08 2.23
CA SER A 88 8.83 -8.08 1.58
C SER A 88 9.98 -8.48 2.49
N VAL A 89 10.49 -9.69 2.30
CA VAL A 89 11.80 -10.05 2.82
C VAL A 89 12.87 -9.12 2.25
N ARG A 90 13.97 -8.94 2.96
CA ARG A 90 15.08 -8.11 2.46
C ARG A 90 15.67 -8.74 1.19
N MET A 91 15.50 -8.06 0.06
CA MET A 91 15.85 -8.55 -1.26
C MET A 91 16.98 -7.72 -1.89
N TRP A 92 18.07 -7.54 -1.16
CA TRP A 92 19.29 -6.95 -1.72
C TRP A 92 20.02 -7.98 -2.63
N PRO A 93 20.44 -7.59 -3.87
CA PRO A 93 20.31 -6.28 -4.53
C PRO A 93 18.98 -6.04 -5.28
N PHE A 94 18.04 -6.96 -5.25
CA PHE A 94 16.82 -6.99 -6.09
C PHE A 94 15.65 -6.14 -5.55
N ARG A 95 15.93 -5.09 -4.77
CA ARG A 95 14.89 -4.25 -4.14
C ARG A 95 13.88 -3.60 -5.11
N LEU A 96 14.23 -3.48 -6.40
CA LEU A 96 13.33 -2.95 -7.43
C LEU A 96 12.38 -4.01 -7.99
N MET A 97 12.56 -5.27 -7.62
CA MET A 97 11.73 -6.39 -8.06
C MET A 97 10.59 -6.70 -7.08
N THR A 98 10.36 -5.83 -6.08
CA THR A 98 9.26 -5.98 -5.13
C THR A 98 7.92 -5.55 -5.73
N ALA A 99 6.83 -5.78 -4.99
CA ALA A 99 5.48 -5.47 -5.45
C ALA A 99 5.20 -3.96 -5.55
N ALA A 100 5.78 -3.11 -4.69
CA ALA A 100 5.44 -1.69 -4.62
C ALA A 100 5.66 -0.90 -5.93
N PRO A 101 6.79 -1.05 -6.65
CA PRO A 101 6.96 -0.37 -7.94
C PRO A 101 5.95 -0.82 -8.99
N LYS A 102 5.62 -2.12 -9.00
CA LYS A 102 4.63 -2.69 -9.93
C LYS A 102 3.23 -2.19 -9.61
N LEU A 103 2.90 -2.14 -8.33
CA LEU A 103 1.62 -1.62 -7.84
C LEU A 103 1.46 -0.14 -8.22
N LEU A 104 2.46 0.69 -7.95
CA LEU A 104 2.42 2.11 -8.33
C LEU A 104 2.25 2.32 -9.83
N ARG A 105 2.89 1.48 -10.66
CA ARG A 105 2.72 1.51 -12.11
C ARG A 105 1.28 1.20 -12.52
N GLN A 106 0.62 0.24 -11.88
CA GLN A 106 -0.79 -0.06 -12.14
C GLN A 106 -1.71 1.09 -11.71
N LEU A 107 -1.49 1.68 -10.53
CA LEU A 107 -2.25 2.85 -10.09
C LEU A 107 -2.13 4.04 -11.08
N ARG A 108 -0.94 4.26 -11.66
CA ARG A 108 -0.74 5.25 -12.73
C ARG A 108 -1.53 4.91 -13.99
N ARG A 109 -1.57 3.65 -14.40
CA ARG A 109 -2.36 3.21 -15.58
C ARG A 109 -3.85 3.42 -15.37
N LEU A 110 -4.33 3.35 -14.13
CA LEU A 110 -5.70 3.66 -13.75
C LEU A 110 -5.98 5.17 -13.63
N GLY A 111 -5.02 6.04 -13.97
CA GLY A 111 -5.16 7.51 -14.01
C GLY A 111 -4.64 8.23 -12.77
N GLY A 112 -4.13 7.52 -11.77
CA GLY A 112 -3.61 8.12 -10.54
C GLY A 112 -2.30 8.89 -10.72
N ARG A 113 -2.11 9.97 -9.95
CA ARG A 113 -0.88 10.76 -9.90
C ARG A 113 -0.02 10.36 -8.71
N PRO A 114 1.15 9.71 -8.91
CA PRO A 114 2.06 9.37 -7.82
C PRO A 114 2.57 10.61 -7.10
N VAL A 115 2.52 10.61 -5.77
CA VAL A 115 2.99 11.74 -4.94
C VAL A 115 4.34 11.49 -4.30
N VAL A 116 4.71 10.22 -4.10
CA VAL A 116 6.01 9.81 -3.55
C VAL A 116 6.52 8.55 -4.26
N ARG A 117 7.80 8.24 -4.05
CA ARG A 117 8.35 6.94 -4.48
C ARG A 117 7.72 5.80 -3.70
N PRO A 118 7.51 4.62 -4.33
CA PRO A 118 6.99 3.46 -3.63
C PRO A 118 7.98 3.00 -2.55
N GLN A 119 7.46 2.41 -1.47
CA GLN A 119 8.26 2.02 -0.31
C GLN A 119 8.08 0.54 0.00
N THR A 120 9.19 -0.14 0.32
CA THR A 120 9.20 -1.51 0.83
C THR A 120 9.47 -1.51 2.33
N PHE A 121 8.67 -2.26 3.08
CA PHE A 121 8.84 -2.52 4.51
C PHE A 121 9.26 -3.97 4.72
N CYS A 122 10.37 -4.16 5.43
CA CYS A 122 11.01 -5.46 5.51
C CYS A 122 10.37 -6.35 6.58
N VAL A 123 10.18 -7.61 6.22
CA VAL A 123 9.74 -8.69 7.11
C VAL A 123 10.83 -9.75 7.24
N GLN A 124 10.70 -10.61 8.25
CA GLN A 124 11.59 -11.75 8.44
C GLN A 124 11.44 -12.76 7.29
N THR A 125 12.52 -13.46 6.97
CA THR A 125 12.58 -14.44 5.88
C THR A 125 11.76 -15.70 6.12
N ARG A 126 11.49 -16.04 7.38
CA ARG A 126 10.75 -17.25 7.76
C ARG A 126 9.53 -16.89 8.58
N ASN A 127 8.40 -17.41 8.15
CA ASN A 127 7.20 -17.43 8.96
C ASN A 127 7.16 -18.77 9.69
N PRO A 128 7.23 -18.80 11.04
CA PRO A 128 7.10 -20.03 11.82
C PRO A 128 5.67 -20.60 11.77
N GLN A 129 4.69 -19.78 11.41
CA GLN A 129 3.28 -20.15 11.28
C GLN A 129 2.86 -20.11 9.82
N LYS A 130 2.19 -21.15 9.36
CA LYS A 130 1.67 -21.22 7.98
C LYS A 130 0.34 -20.49 7.82
N THR A 131 -0.36 -20.22 8.91
CA THR A 131 -1.71 -19.63 8.95
C THR A 131 -1.83 -18.65 10.12
N GLY A 132 -2.77 -17.72 10.03
CA GLY A 132 -3.04 -16.73 11.07
C GLY A 132 -2.15 -15.49 11.02
N GLU A 133 -2.48 -14.50 11.83
CA GLU A 133 -1.70 -13.26 11.96
C GLU A 133 -0.43 -13.52 12.79
N VAL A 134 0.70 -13.05 12.29
CA VAL A 134 1.99 -13.14 12.96
C VAL A 134 2.82 -11.87 12.69
N ASP A 135 3.46 -11.35 13.73
CA ASP A 135 4.35 -10.20 13.61
C ASP A 135 5.71 -10.62 13.04
N LEU A 136 5.92 -10.32 11.78
CA LEU A 136 7.16 -10.59 11.06
C LEU A 136 7.89 -9.29 10.65
N LEU A 137 7.34 -8.12 10.95
CA LEU A 137 8.00 -6.85 10.64
C LEU A 137 9.32 -6.74 11.39
N LEU A 138 10.38 -6.36 10.68
CA LEU A 138 11.66 -6.06 11.32
C LEU A 138 11.53 -4.82 12.20
N ALA A 139 12.41 -4.69 13.19
CA ALA A 139 12.45 -3.52 14.07
C ALA A 139 12.53 -2.21 13.27
N GLY A 140 11.80 -1.18 13.71
CA GLY A 140 11.78 0.14 13.11
C GLY A 140 10.95 0.27 11.83
N GLN A 141 10.28 -0.78 11.34
CA GLN A 141 9.52 -0.68 10.08
C GLN A 141 8.23 0.14 10.24
N ILE A 142 7.60 0.11 11.41
CA ILE A 142 6.41 0.92 11.70
C ILE A 142 6.77 2.42 11.74
N GLU A 143 7.87 2.77 12.39
CA GLU A 143 8.40 4.14 12.41
C GLU A 143 8.73 4.62 11.00
N ARG A 144 9.37 3.78 10.18
CA ARG A 144 9.62 4.08 8.76
C ARG A 144 8.34 4.26 7.96
N ALA A 145 7.27 3.52 8.30
CA ALA A 145 5.97 3.70 7.66
C ALA A 145 5.38 5.09 7.97
N ARG A 146 5.47 5.53 9.23
CA ARG A 146 5.05 6.88 9.63
C ARG A 146 5.89 7.96 8.94
N GLU A 147 7.21 7.80 8.89
CA GLU A 147 8.11 8.73 8.18
C GLU A 147 7.78 8.83 6.68
N TRP A 148 7.54 7.69 6.03
CA TRP A 148 7.14 7.67 4.62
C TRP A 148 5.78 8.34 4.42
N ALA A 149 4.81 8.08 5.29
CA ALA A 149 3.52 8.75 5.29
C ALA A 149 3.67 10.27 5.51
N GLY A 150 4.55 10.70 6.40
CA GLY A 150 4.89 12.11 6.60
C GLY A 150 5.41 12.80 5.33
N LYS A 151 6.16 12.08 4.47
CA LYS A 151 6.58 12.61 3.16
C LYS A 151 5.40 12.85 2.23
N ILE A 152 4.39 11.95 2.26
CA ILE A 152 3.14 12.14 1.51
C ILE A 152 2.40 13.39 2.01
N VAL A 153 2.23 13.50 3.34
CA VAL A 153 1.59 14.66 3.98
C VAL A 153 2.27 15.95 3.57
N LYS A 154 3.59 16.02 3.69
CA LYS A 154 4.39 17.19 3.30
C LYS A 154 4.18 17.54 1.83
N ARG A 155 4.18 16.55 0.94
CA ARG A 155 4.03 16.76 -0.51
C ARG A 155 2.64 17.28 -0.90
N LEU A 156 1.61 16.93 -0.14
CA LEU A 156 0.22 17.32 -0.42
C LEU A 156 -0.19 18.64 0.25
N LYS A 157 0.55 19.09 1.26
CA LYS A 157 0.36 20.41 1.89
C LYS A 157 1.09 21.54 1.14
N THR A 158 2.01 21.21 0.22
CA THR A 158 2.78 22.16 -0.60
C THR A 158 2.08 22.41 -1.93
#